data_9e824f77bf8283f904980c58a88f9d65
#
_entry.id   9e824f77bf8283f904980c58a88f9d65
#
_cell.length_a   1.000
_cell.length_b   1.000
_cell.length_c   1.000
_cell.angle_alpha   90.00
_cell.angle_beta   90.00
_cell.angle_gamma   90.00
#
_symmetry.space_group_name_H-M   'P 1'
#
loop_
_entity.id
_entity.type
_entity.pdbx_description
1 polymer ?
#
loop_
_entity_poly.entity_id
_entity_poly.type
_entity_poly.pdbx_seq_one_letter_code
_entity_poly.pdbx_strand_id
1 'polypeptide(L)'
;MSAPDPGLAPWLQRQLAHLLAQRGHALLLAGPSGLGQYDLALALARAWLCEAPTPHGACGSCASCHAIDVRTHADLCVLMPETVSLDMGWPLDESAQKDIDDKKRKPSKFIRVEATRQAVSFAQITHARGRGKVVLVFPAERMNVESANTLLKTLEEPVGEVRFVLATEAVHQLLPTIRSRCQMHVLTWPDPPEAIAWLRQSALAQGLKTITSDEDAALWLRAAGGRPSDALALASLGLRAELWDKLPADIARGDWATIADWTPAQQLDTLQKLCHDLQSVTSGGHARYFDAARLPGPVHPWRLSVWAKELMDAARTVEHPFQAALLQQAWAARAQRALTRYTQRS
;
A
#
# COMPACT_ATOMS: atom_id res chain seq x y z
N MET A 1 13.61 -14.34 -14.76
CA MET A 1 14.49 -13.14 -14.89
C MET A 1 13.68 -11.99 -14.34
N SER A 2 13.99 -11.52 -13.14
CA SER A 2 13.33 -10.35 -12.55
C SER A 2 13.64 -9.14 -13.42
N ALA A 3 12.61 -8.35 -13.76
CA ALA A 3 12.82 -7.08 -14.46
C ALA A 3 13.75 -6.19 -13.61
N PRO A 4 14.62 -5.37 -14.25
CA PRO A 4 15.47 -4.46 -13.50
C PRO A 4 14.57 -3.56 -12.65
N ASP A 5 14.90 -3.46 -11.36
CA ASP A 5 14.27 -2.53 -10.42
C ASP A 5 14.31 -1.13 -11.06
N PRO A 6 13.16 -0.47 -11.33
CA PRO A 6 13.14 0.82 -12.05
C PRO A 6 13.78 1.96 -11.26
N GLY A 7 14.53 1.65 -10.20
CA GLY A 7 15.10 2.64 -9.29
C GLY A 7 14.02 3.26 -8.37
N LEU A 8 14.44 3.78 -7.25
CA LEU A 8 13.55 4.47 -6.32
C LEU A 8 12.92 5.68 -7.01
N ALA A 9 11.60 5.88 -6.86
CA ALA A 9 10.90 7.00 -7.47
C ALA A 9 11.52 8.36 -7.06
N PRO A 10 11.57 9.37 -7.94
CA PRO A 10 12.32 10.62 -7.68
C PRO A 10 11.90 11.34 -6.39
N TRP A 11 10.61 11.37 -6.08
CA TRP A 11 10.12 11.96 -4.82
C TRP A 11 10.57 11.19 -3.58
N LEU A 12 10.79 9.87 -3.71
CA LEU A 12 11.33 9.04 -2.63
C LEU A 12 12.85 9.20 -2.50
N GLN A 13 13.57 9.42 -3.61
CA GLN A 13 15.01 9.70 -3.59
C GLN A 13 15.32 10.98 -2.81
N ARG A 14 14.53 12.04 -3.00
CA ARG A 14 14.69 13.30 -2.23
C ARG A 14 14.46 13.07 -0.73
N GLN A 15 13.45 12.29 -0.39
CA GLN A 15 13.14 11.96 1.01
C GLN A 15 14.21 11.04 1.62
N LEU A 16 14.72 10.07 0.84
CA LEU A 16 15.82 9.20 1.27
C LEU A 16 17.05 10.02 1.69
N ALA A 17 17.50 10.96 0.85
CA ALA A 17 18.67 11.80 1.14
C ALA A 17 18.48 12.61 2.44
N HIS A 18 17.26 13.15 2.66
CA HIS A 18 16.92 13.84 3.89
C HIS A 18 16.97 12.93 5.13
N LEU A 19 16.40 11.72 5.03
CA LEU A 19 16.35 10.76 6.13
C LEU A 19 17.73 10.18 6.47
N LEU A 20 18.61 10.00 5.49
CA LEU A 20 19.99 9.53 5.72
C LEU A 20 20.83 10.53 6.52
N ALA A 21 20.51 11.82 6.46
CA ALA A 21 21.16 12.85 7.24
C ALA A 21 20.69 12.89 8.72
N GLN A 22 19.60 12.21 9.06
CA GLN A 22 19.05 12.19 10.42
C GLN A 22 19.77 11.17 11.31
N ARG A 23 19.85 11.49 12.60
CA ARG A 23 20.42 10.62 13.62
C ARG A 23 19.29 10.04 14.48
N GLY A 24 18.71 8.95 14.05
CA GLY A 24 17.70 8.24 14.82
C GLY A 24 17.89 6.74 14.66
N HIS A 25 17.60 5.97 15.71
CA HIS A 25 17.64 4.53 15.64
C HIS A 25 16.28 3.92 15.25
N ALA A 26 15.17 4.67 15.37
CA ALA A 26 13.83 4.23 15.02
C ALA A 26 13.09 5.29 14.19
N LEU A 27 12.80 4.97 12.94
CA LEU A 27 12.04 5.81 12.01
C LEU A 27 10.66 5.21 11.77
N LEU A 28 9.64 6.05 11.71
CA LEU A 28 8.28 5.69 11.30
C LEU A 28 7.91 6.45 10.02
N LEU A 29 7.87 5.74 8.91
CA LEU A 29 7.45 6.27 7.60
C LEU A 29 5.92 6.15 7.50
N ALA A 30 5.22 7.27 7.45
CA ALA A 30 3.77 7.33 7.47
C ALA A 30 3.21 8.01 6.22
N GLY A 31 2.14 7.48 5.68
CA GLY A 31 1.42 8.05 4.54
C GLY A 31 0.28 7.15 4.10
N PRO A 32 -0.64 7.60 3.26
CA PRO A 32 -1.64 6.71 2.67
C PRO A 32 -0.96 5.70 1.72
N SER A 33 -1.64 4.59 1.41
CA SER A 33 -1.15 3.58 0.46
C SER A 33 -0.68 4.20 -0.86
N GLY A 34 0.20 3.51 -1.56
CA GLY A 34 0.60 3.87 -2.91
C GLY A 34 1.56 5.05 -3.04
N LEU A 35 2.14 5.57 -1.95
CA LEU A 35 3.20 6.59 -1.98
C LEU A 35 4.62 6.00 -1.95
N GLY A 36 4.77 4.69 -1.66
CA GLY A 36 6.06 3.99 -1.66
C GLY A 36 6.73 3.92 -0.29
N GLN A 37 5.96 3.77 0.79
CA GLN A 37 6.48 3.64 2.16
C GLN A 37 7.45 2.47 2.29
N TYR A 38 7.09 1.32 1.72
CA TYR A 38 7.94 0.13 1.73
C TYR A 38 9.22 0.35 0.93
N ASP A 39 9.11 0.93 -0.27
CA ASP A 39 10.26 1.17 -1.14
C ASP A 39 11.26 2.11 -0.48
N LEU A 40 10.78 3.17 0.18
CA LEU A 40 11.61 4.08 0.96
C LEU A 40 12.25 3.39 2.16
N ALA A 41 11.50 2.55 2.89
CA ALA A 41 12.01 1.78 4.02
C ALA A 41 13.13 0.81 3.60
N LEU A 42 12.92 0.10 2.47
CA LEU A 42 13.92 -0.81 1.92
C LEU A 42 15.16 -0.05 1.41
N ALA A 43 14.98 1.09 0.76
CA ALA A 43 16.08 1.94 0.31
C ALA A 43 16.93 2.47 1.48
N LEU A 44 16.30 2.86 2.61
CA LEU A 44 16.98 3.21 3.85
C LEU A 44 17.78 2.02 4.41
N ALA A 45 17.16 0.85 4.50
CA ALA A 45 17.83 -0.37 4.96
C ALA A 45 19.05 -0.70 4.08
N ARG A 46 18.90 -0.63 2.76
CA ARG A 46 19.99 -0.81 1.80
C ARG A 46 21.14 0.18 2.01
N ALA A 47 20.83 1.46 2.22
CA ALA A 47 21.83 2.50 2.44
C ALA A 47 22.59 2.30 3.75
N TRP A 48 21.91 1.92 4.82
CA TRP A 48 22.54 1.68 6.13
C TRP A 48 23.43 0.43 6.15
N LEU A 49 23.06 -0.61 5.41
CA LEU A 49 23.79 -1.87 5.34
C LEU A 49 24.82 -1.91 4.19
N CYS A 50 24.82 -0.92 3.30
CA CYS A 50 25.71 -0.85 2.16
C CYS A 50 27.18 -0.70 2.61
N GLU A 51 28.10 -1.45 1.97
CA GLU A 51 29.54 -1.40 2.27
C GLU A 51 30.19 -0.08 1.79
N ALA A 52 29.64 0.53 0.74
CA ALA A 52 30.10 1.79 0.16
C ALA A 52 28.91 2.75 -0.08
N PRO A 53 28.24 3.25 1.00
CA PRO A 53 27.09 4.13 0.84
C PRO A 53 27.48 5.47 0.25
N THR A 54 26.56 6.06 -0.51
CA THR A 54 26.68 7.41 -1.07
C THR A 54 25.73 8.37 -0.32
N PRO A 55 25.87 9.68 -0.47
CA PRO A 55 24.90 10.64 0.07
C PRO A 55 23.47 10.45 -0.46
N HIS A 56 23.33 9.76 -1.58
CA HIS A 56 22.04 9.49 -2.25
C HIS A 56 21.47 8.09 -1.95
N GLY A 57 22.16 7.26 -1.18
CA GLY A 57 21.72 5.94 -0.80
C GLY A 57 22.79 4.85 -0.98
N ALA A 58 22.34 3.62 -1.22
CA ALA A 58 23.21 2.48 -1.42
C ALA A 58 23.96 2.55 -2.76
N CYS A 59 25.16 1.94 -2.85
CA CYS A 59 25.94 1.90 -4.09
C CYS A 59 25.33 0.97 -5.17
N GLY A 60 24.45 0.04 -4.80
CA GLY A 60 23.79 -0.90 -5.71
C GLY A 60 24.64 -2.06 -6.22
N SER A 61 25.96 -2.09 -5.96
CA SER A 61 26.89 -3.06 -6.56
C SER A 61 27.71 -3.90 -5.57
N CYS A 62 27.72 -3.55 -4.27
CA CYS A 62 28.47 -4.31 -3.27
C CYS A 62 27.77 -5.62 -2.88
N ALA A 63 28.48 -6.50 -2.17
CA ALA A 63 27.94 -7.78 -1.73
C ALA A 63 26.70 -7.65 -0.83
N SER A 64 26.66 -6.63 0.04
CA SER A 64 25.50 -6.32 0.88
C SER A 64 24.29 -5.89 0.04
N CYS A 65 24.46 -5.03 -0.96
CA CYS A 65 23.37 -4.65 -1.88
C CYS A 65 22.81 -5.86 -2.59
N HIS A 66 23.68 -6.72 -3.16
CA HIS A 66 23.26 -7.94 -3.82
C HIS A 66 22.51 -8.89 -2.87
N ALA A 67 23.01 -9.09 -1.64
CA ALA A 67 22.35 -9.94 -0.66
C ALA A 67 20.95 -9.43 -0.26
N ILE A 68 20.72 -8.10 -0.24
CA ILE A 68 19.39 -7.52 -0.02
C ILE A 68 18.49 -7.76 -1.23
N ASP A 69 19.01 -7.60 -2.45
CA ASP A 69 18.24 -7.81 -3.68
C ASP A 69 17.74 -9.27 -3.81
N VAL A 70 18.57 -10.24 -3.41
CA VAL A 70 18.18 -11.65 -3.35
C VAL A 70 17.57 -12.07 -2.00
N ARG A 71 17.33 -11.09 -1.07
CA ARG A 71 16.62 -11.26 0.22
C ARG A 71 17.27 -12.23 1.21
N THR A 72 18.61 -12.28 1.21
CA THR A 72 19.41 -13.18 2.05
C THR A 72 20.41 -12.46 2.97
N HIS A 73 20.26 -11.13 3.15
CA HIS A 73 21.21 -10.35 3.94
C HIS A 73 21.12 -10.70 5.43
N ALA A 74 22.23 -11.16 6.03
CA ALA A 74 22.28 -11.64 7.41
C ALA A 74 21.96 -10.57 8.48
N ASP A 75 22.17 -9.27 8.18
CA ASP A 75 21.92 -8.16 9.11
C ASP A 75 20.64 -7.37 8.77
N LEU A 76 19.76 -7.92 7.91
CA LEU A 76 18.44 -7.39 7.62
C LEU A 76 17.36 -8.35 8.08
N CYS A 77 16.49 -7.89 8.97
CA CYS A 77 15.27 -8.60 9.36
C CYS A 77 14.06 -7.84 8.83
N VAL A 78 13.20 -8.52 8.09
CA VAL A 78 11.95 -7.93 7.56
C VAL A 78 10.77 -8.59 8.25
N LEU A 79 9.98 -7.79 8.95
CA LEU A 79 8.75 -8.19 9.62
C LEU A 79 7.56 -7.79 8.76
N MET A 80 6.86 -8.79 8.24
CA MET A 80 5.63 -8.63 7.45
C MET A 80 4.59 -9.67 7.86
N PRO A 81 3.29 -9.45 7.58
CA PRO A 81 2.31 -10.52 7.50
C PRO A 81 2.76 -11.57 6.49
N GLU A 82 2.52 -12.85 6.77
CA GLU A 82 2.93 -13.94 5.87
C GLU A 82 2.35 -13.79 4.46
N THR A 83 1.11 -13.31 4.34
CA THR A 83 0.49 -13.00 3.03
C THR A 83 1.30 -11.97 2.25
N VAL A 84 1.73 -10.88 2.90
CA VAL A 84 2.51 -9.81 2.26
C VAL A 84 3.92 -10.30 1.92
N SER A 85 4.55 -11.10 2.80
CA SER A 85 5.87 -11.70 2.53
C SER A 85 5.84 -12.54 1.26
N LEU A 86 4.82 -13.42 1.11
CA LEU A 86 4.65 -14.26 -0.08
C LEU A 86 4.41 -13.42 -1.35
N ASP A 87 3.53 -12.42 -1.28
CA ASP A 87 3.20 -11.55 -2.42
C ASP A 87 4.43 -10.74 -2.88
N MET A 88 5.27 -10.30 -1.93
CA MET A 88 6.49 -9.54 -2.20
C MET A 88 7.73 -10.44 -2.38
N GLY A 89 7.57 -11.77 -2.28
CA GLY A 89 8.61 -12.79 -2.45
C GLY A 89 9.67 -12.76 -1.35
N TRP A 90 9.37 -12.31 -0.14
CA TRP A 90 10.23 -12.49 1.02
C TRP A 90 10.12 -13.91 1.56
N PRO A 91 11.22 -14.54 1.95
CA PRO A 91 11.17 -15.88 2.53
C PRO A 91 10.44 -15.87 3.87
N LEU A 92 9.64 -16.90 4.11
CA LEU A 92 9.08 -17.18 5.43
C LEU A 92 10.06 -17.99 6.27
N ASP A 93 9.84 -18.02 7.58
CA ASP A 93 10.48 -19.01 8.46
C ASP A 93 10.17 -20.43 7.98
N GLU A 94 11.16 -21.34 8.05
CA GLU A 94 11.02 -22.71 7.52
C GLU A 94 9.82 -23.46 8.11
N SER A 95 9.54 -23.28 9.41
CA SER A 95 8.40 -23.91 10.05
C SER A 95 7.07 -23.35 9.56
N ALA A 96 7.00 -22.03 9.35
CA ALA A 96 5.85 -21.34 8.81
C ALA A 96 5.57 -21.75 7.36
N GLN A 97 6.62 -21.81 6.53
CA GLN A 97 6.53 -22.26 5.14
C GLN A 97 6.00 -23.69 5.07
N LYS A 98 6.57 -24.60 5.86
CA LYS A 98 6.14 -26.01 5.90
C LYS A 98 4.68 -26.17 6.31
N ASP A 99 4.21 -25.44 7.32
CA ASP A 99 2.81 -25.52 7.76
C ASP A 99 1.82 -25.03 6.69
N ILE A 100 2.23 -24.04 5.90
CA ILE A 100 1.44 -23.51 4.78
C ILE A 100 1.43 -24.50 3.63
N ASP A 101 2.59 -25.05 3.25
CA ASP A 101 2.74 -26.02 2.17
C ASP A 101 1.98 -27.33 2.47
N ASP A 102 2.04 -27.79 3.72
CA ASP A 102 1.29 -28.94 4.24
C ASP A 102 -0.22 -28.64 4.40
N LYS A 103 -0.68 -27.42 4.08
CA LYS A 103 -2.07 -26.94 4.23
C LYS A 103 -2.63 -27.07 5.66
N LYS A 104 -1.77 -27.13 6.68
CA LYS A 104 -2.18 -27.16 8.09
C LYS A 104 -2.84 -25.85 8.53
N ARG A 105 -2.43 -24.75 7.91
CA ARG A 105 -3.00 -23.41 8.14
C ARG A 105 -2.88 -22.52 6.92
N LYS A 106 -3.64 -21.42 6.91
CA LYS A 106 -3.50 -20.35 5.91
C LYS A 106 -2.42 -19.35 6.34
N PRO A 107 -1.78 -18.64 5.39
CA PRO A 107 -0.89 -17.52 5.69
C PRO A 107 -1.60 -16.45 6.54
N SER A 108 -0.89 -15.93 7.55
CA SER A 108 -1.42 -14.89 8.43
C SER A 108 -1.48 -13.54 7.73
N LYS A 109 -2.56 -12.78 7.96
CA LYS A 109 -2.72 -11.39 7.53
C LYS A 109 -2.16 -10.39 8.56
N PHE A 110 -1.65 -10.86 9.68
CA PHE A 110 -1.07 -10.05 10.75
C PHE A 110 0.37 -10.51 11.02
N ILE A 111 1.19 -9.57 11.48
CA ILE A 111 2.54 -9.85 11.96
C ILE A 111 2.39 -10.62 13.28
N ARG A 112 2.89 -11.87 13.29
CA ARG A 112 2.79 -12.77 14.43
C ARG A 112 3.75 -12.38 15.53
N VAL A 113 3.37 -12.66 16.78
CA VAL A 113 4.22 -12.39 17.94
C VAL A 113 5.51 -13.21 17.90
N GLU A 114 5.46 -14.44 17.37
CA GLU A 114 6.64 -15.28 17.21
C GLU A 114 7.68 -14.64 16.29
N ALA A 115 7.25 -14.10 15.13
CA ALA A 115 8.13 -13.37 14.20
C ALA A 115 8.73 -12.12 14.87
N THR A 116 7.94 -11.42 15.70
CA THR A 116 8.43 -10.25 16.44
C THR A 116 9.44 -10.65 17.51
N ARG A 117 9.24 -11.78 18.20
CA ARG A 117 10.24 -12.32 19.16
C ARG A 117 11.55 -12.69 18.46
N GLN A 118 11.47 -13.31 17.28
CA GLN A 118 12.66 -13.60 16.47
C GLN A 118 13.40 -12.32 16.08
N ALA A 119 12.68 -11.25 15.67
CA ALA A 119 13.28 -9.97 15.36
C ALA A 119 13.96 -9.29 16.58
N VAL A 120 13.37 -9.41 17.77
CA VAL A 120 14.00 -8.95 19.02
C VAL A 120 15.28 -9.73 19.30
N SER A 121 15.25 -11.07 19.17
CA SER A 121 16.45 -11.91 19.32
C SER A 121 17.50 -11.58 18.28
N PHE A 122 17.10 -11.37 17.02
CA PHE A 122 17.97 -10.91 15.93
C PHE A 122 18.65 -9.57 16.28
N ALA A 123 17.93 -8.62 16.87
CA ALA A 123 18.46 -7.32 17.27
C ALA A 123 19.51 -7.41 18.40
N GLN A 124 19.48 -8.48 19.21
CA GLN A 124 20.41 -8.68 20.34
C GLN A 124 21.72 -9.38 19.95
N ILE A 125 21.78 -9.99 18.78
CA ILE A 125 22.99 -10.69 18.29
C ILE A 125 23.91 -9.68 17.59
N THR A 126 25.23 -9.89 17.64
CA THR A 126 26.22 -9.07 16.94
C THR A 126 25.95 -9.10 15.42
N HIS A 127 26.19 -7.97 14.75
CA HIS A 127 26.10 -7.86 13.30
C HIS A 127 27.19 -8.69 12.60
N ALA A 128 26.88 -9.24 11.42
CA ALA A 128 27.78 -10.11 10.68
C ALA A 128 28.77 -9.33 9.78
N ARG A 129 28.36 -8.15 9.28
CA ARG A 129 29.12 -7.41 8.26
C ARG A 129 29.64 -6.04 8.71
N GLY A 130 29.64 -5.69 9.99
CA GLY A 130 30.26 -4.49 10.55
C GLY A 130 29.53 -3.17 10.27
N ARG A 131 28.30 -3.19 9.76
CA ARG A 131 27.48 -1.99 9.44
C ARG A 131 26.24 -1.82 10.34
N GLY A 132 26.17 -2.60 11.43
CA GLY A 132 24.99 -2.67 12.27
C GLY A 132 23.90 -3.58 11.70
N LYS A 133 22.72 -3.55 12.31
CA LYS A 133 21.56 -4.32 11.91
C LYS A 133 20.37 -3.42 11.60
N VAL A 134 19.48 -3.91 10.74
CA VAL A 134 18.23 -3.21 10.40
C VAL A 134 17.05 -4.15 10.59
N VAL A 135 16.02 -3.66 11.27
CA VAL A 135 14.70 -4.28 11.35
C VAL A 135 13.71 -3.40 10.59
N LEU A 136 13.17 -3.94 9.50
CA LEU A 136 12.13 -3.30 8.68
C LEU A 136 10.78 -3.91 9.02
N VAL A 137 9.78 -3.10 9.34
CA VAL A 137 8.42 -3.54 9.67
C VAL A 137 7.42 -2.94 8.69
N PHE A 138 6.70 -3.78 7.92
CA PHE A 138 5.72 -3.32 6.93
C PHE A 138 4.59 -4.35 6.67
N PRO A 139 3.35 -3.95 6.57
CA PRO A 139 2.80 -2.69 7.08
C PRO A 139 2.74 -2.74 8.62
N ALA A 140 3.23 -1.70 9.29
CA ALA A 140 3.40 -1.72 10.75
C ALA A 140 2.06 -1.78 11.51
N GLU A 141 0.96 -1.28 10.95
CA GLU A 141 -0.39 -1.39 11.49
C GLU A 141 -0.94 -2.82 11.51
N ARG A 142 -0.28 -3.76 10.85
CA ARG A 142 -0.64 -5.19 10.89
C ARG A 142 -0.02 -5.92 12.10
N MET A 143 0.70 -5.22 12.97
CA MET A 143 1.07 -5.75 14.29
C MET A 143 -0.16 -5.75 15.19
N ASN A 144 -0.46 -6.89 15.83
CA ASN A 144 -1.40 -6.91 16.93
C ASN A 144 -0.78 -6.28 18.19
N VAL A 145 -1.59 -6.07 19.23
CA VAL A 145 -1.14 -5.44 20.49
C VAL A 145 0.02 -6.21 21.12
N GLU A 146 -0.01 -7.53 21.09
CA GLU A 146 1.03 -8.39 21.67
C GLU A 146 2.35 -8.28 20.89
N SER A 147 2.30 -8.35 19.54
CA SER A 147 3.46 -8.15 18.68
C SER A 147 4.09 -6.77 18.88
N ALA A 148 3.26 -5.72 18.91
CA ALA A 148 3.73 -4.36 19.11
C ALA A 148 4.40 -4.18 20.48
N ASN A 149 3.77 -4.69 21.56
CA ASN A 149 4.34 -4.61 22.91
C ASN A 149 5.69 -5.36 23.03
N THR A 150 5.87 -6.45 22.28
CA THR A 150 7.13 -7.20 22.26
C THR A 150 8.31 -6.35 21.75
N LEU A 151 8.06 -5.40 20.80
CA LEU A 151 9.09 -4.52 20.26
C LEU A 151 9.43 -3.32 21.14
N LEU A 152 8.54 -2.88 22.07
CA LEU A 152 8.67 -1.60 22.75
C LEU A 152 10.00 -1.41 23.46
N LYS A 153 10.45 -2.43 24.22
CA LYS A 153 11.73 -2.34 24.94
C LYS A 153 12.93 -2.17 24.01
N THR A 154 12.94 -2.89 22.89
CA THR A 154 14.04 -2.83 21.90
C THR A 154 14.00 -1.53 21.10
N LEU A 155 12.81 -0.95 20.90
CA LEU A 155 12.66 0.38 20.29
C LEU A 155 13.13 1.51 21.22
N GLU A 156 13.00 1.35 22.54
CA GLU A 156 13.48 2.35 23.52
C GLU A 156 15.00 2.29 23.68
N GLU A 157 15.51 1.08 23.88
CA GLU A 157 16.91 0.84 24.23
C GLU A 157 17.47 -0.27 23.30
N PRO A 158 17.80 0.07 22.03
CA PRO A 158 18.38 -0.89 21.12
C PRO A 158 19.77 -1.33 21.61
N VAL A 159 20.03 -2.63 21.55
CA VAL A 159 21.35 -3.18 21.91
C VAL A 159 22.29 -3.03 20.71
N GLY A 160 23.40 -2.34 20.90
CA GLY A 160 24.41 -2.14 19.83
C GLY A 160 23.92 -1.22 18.69
N GLU A 161 24.40 -1.48 17.49
CA GLU A 161 24.09 -0.67 16.30
C GLU A 161 22.87 -1.21 15.54
N VAL A 162 21.69 -1.18 16.15
CA VAL A 162 20.45 -1.60 15.51
C VAL A 162 19.61 -0.40 15.12
N ARG A 163 19.08 -0.41 13.90
CA ARG A 163 18.14 0.60 13.40
C ARG A 163 16.81 -0.04 13.05
N PHE A 164 15.74 0.66 13.38
CA PHE A 164 14.37 0.26 13.06
C PHE A 164 13.80 1.21 12.01
N VAL A 165 13.16 0.65 11.00
CA VAL A 165 12.33 1.41 10.07
C VAL A 165 10.97 0.75 10.00
N LEU A 166 9.97 1.44 10.52
CA LEU A 166 8.59 1.04 10.47
C LEU A 166 7.91 1.83 9.35
N ALA A 167 7.18 1.14 8.48
CA ALA A 167 6.42 1.79 7.42
C ALA A 167 4.94 1.45 7.59
N THR A 168 4.07 2.48 7.53
CA THR A 168 2.63 2.36 7.79
C THR A 168 1.81 3.14 6.77
N GLU A 169 0.69 2.56 6.37
CA GLU A 169 -0.33 3.20 5.54
C GLU A 169 -1.49 3.78 6.38
N ALA A 170 -1.55 3.40 7.66
CA ALA A 170 -2.63 3.79 8.57
C ALA A 170 -2.08 4.12 9.97
N VAL A 171 -1.36 5.24 10.10
CA VAL A 171 -0.71 5.66 11.34
C VAL A 171 -1.66 5.73 12.55
N HIS A 172 -2.95 5.98 12.31
CA HIS A 172 -3.98 6.03 13.36
C HIS A 172 -4.31 4.66 13.96
N GLN A 173 -3.97 3.55 13.28
CA GLN A 173 -4.14 2.19 13.78
C GLN A 173 -2.95 1.69 14.60
N LEU A 174 -1.81 2.39 14.53
CA LEU A 174 -0.65 2.06 15.35
C LEU A 174 -0.87 2.45 16.81
N LEU A 175 -0.37 1.61 17.73
CA LEU A 175 -0.39 1.92 19.16
C LEU A 175 0.35 3.25 19.42
N PRO A 176 -0.21 4.13 20.27
CA PRO A 176 0.46 5.36 20.67
C PRO A 176 1.87 5.14 21.25
N THR A 177 2.05 3.99 21.92
CA THR A 177 3.35 3.58 22.51
C THR A 177 4.43 3.30 21.47
N ILE A 178 4.09 2.78 20.29
CA ILE A 178 5.01 2.64 19.15
C ILE A 178 5.32 4.02 18.57
N ARG A 179 4.27 4.82 18.32
CA ARG A 179 4.44 6.14 17.68
C ARG A 179 5.31 7.09 18.52
N SER A 180 5.21 7.05 19.83
CA SER A 180 5.99 7.91 20.74
C SER A 180 7.49 7.57 20.80
N ARG A 181 7.89 6.38 20.33
CA ARG A 181 9.27 5.89 20.33
C ARG A 181 9.96 5.98 18.97
N CYS A 182 9.23 6.38 17.94
CA CYS A 182 9.75 6.51 16.59
C CYS A 182 9.77 7.97 16.16
N GLN A 183 10.81 8.37 15.47
CA GLN A 183 10.84 9.64 14.75
C GLN A 183 9.95 9.50 13.50
N MET A 184 8.82 10.20 13.49
CA MET A 184 7.86 10.11 12.40
C MET A 184 8.27 11.00 11.23
N HIS A 185 8.26 10.42 10.04
CA HIS A 185 8.37 11.10 8.76
C HIS A 185 7.11 10.83 7.93
N VAL A 186 6.40 11.90 7.57
CA VAL A 186 5.22 11.80 6.70
C VAL A 186 5.69 11.92 5.26
N LEU A 187 5.35 10.92 4.43
CA LEU A 187 5.72 10.92 3.03
C LEU A 187 5.05 12.08 2.29
N THR A 188 5.85 12.80 1.50
CA THR A 188 5.36 13.86 0.65
C THR A 188 4.74 13.30 -0.62
N TRP A 189 3.67 13.94 -1.08
CA TRP A 189 3.05 13.62 -2.36
C TRP A 189 3.97 14.03 -3.51
N PRO A 190 4.06 13.22 -4.58
CA PRO A 190 4.76 13.64 -5.79
C PRO A 190 3.98 14.72 -6.52
N ASP A 191 4.69 15.56 -7.26
CA ASP A 191 4.05 16.46 -8.21
C ASP A 191 3.39 15.64 -9.34
N PRO A 192 2.17 16.01 -9.80
CA PRO A 192 1.47 15.24 -10.81
C PRO A 192 2.26 14.97 -12.09
N PRO A 193 3.01 15.93 -12.69
CA PRO A 193 3.85 15.65 -13.87
C PRO A 193 4.93 14.61 -13.60
N GLU A 194 5.57 14.65 -12.43
CA GLU A 194 6.60 13.68 -12.02
C GLU A 194 5.99 12.28 -11.84
N ALA A 195 4.83 12.20 -11.21
CA ALA A 195 4.10 10.94 -11.03
C ALA A 195 3.67 10.32 -12.36
N ILE A 196 3.19 11.13 -13.32
CA ILE A 196 2.80 10.71 -14.66
C ILE A 196 4.01 10.14 -15.42
N ALA A 197 5.14 10.85 -15.41
CA ALA A 197 6.37 10.40 -16.06
C ALA A 197 6.86 9.06 -15.47
N TRP A 198 6.85 8.94 -14.13
CA TRP A 198 7.22 7.70 -13.44
C TRP A 198 6.26 6.56 -13.78
N LEU A 199 4.94 6.79 -13.79
CA LEU A 199 3.94 5.78 -14.17
C LEU A 199 4.18 5.24 -15.58
N ARG A 200 4.45 6.11 -16.55
CA ARG A 200 4.75 5.68 -17.90
C ARG A 200 6.00 4.81 -17.99
N GLN A 201 7.08 5.24 -17.32
CA GLN A 201 8.32 4.49 -17.28
C GLN A 201 8.12 3.12 -16.62
N SER A 202 7.41 3.08 -15.48
CA SER A 202 7.14 1.85 -14.73
C SER A 202 6.23 0.90 -15.50
N ALA A 203 5.20 1.42 -16.18
CA ALA A 203 4.31 0.64 -17.02
C ALA A 203 5.06 0.02 -18.21
N LEU A 204 5.94 0.79 -18.87
CA LEU A 204 6.79 0.29 -19.96
C LEU A 204 7.72 -0.83 -19.47
N ALA A 205 8.38 -0.64 -18.31
CA ALA A 205 9.27 -1.64 -17.73
C ALA A 205 8.55 -2.95 -17.37
N GLN A 206 7.27 -2.87 -16.97
CA GLN A 206 6.41 -4.02 -16.66
C GLN A 206 5.65 -4.58 -17.87
N GLY A 207 5.76 -3.98 -19.03
CA GLY A 207 5.06 -4.39 -20.25
C GLY A 207 3.54 -4.18 -20.18
N LEU A 208 3.06 -3.24 -19.35
CA LEU A 208 1.64 -2.92 -19.24
C LEU A 208 1.14 -2.16 -20.47
N LYS A 209 0.06 -2.66 -21.07
CA LYS A 209 -0.59 -2.06 -22.24
C LYS A 209 -1.69 -1.05 -21.89
N THR A 210 -1.96 -0.86 -20.62
CA THR A 210 -3.02 0.01 -20.09
C THR A 210 -2.58 1.45 -19.86
N ILE A 211 -1.27 1.71 -19.92
CA ILE A 211 -0.66 3.05 -19.86
C ILE A 211 0.27 3.21 -21.04
N THR A 212 -0.22 3.83 -22.11
CA THR A 212 0.52 4.04 -23.35
C THR A 212 0.80 5.52 -23.61
N SER A 213 0.06 6.42 -22.97
CA SER A 213 0.18 7.88 -23.11
C SER A 213 0.22 8.59 -21.75
N ASP A 214 0.50 9.89 -21.77
CA ASP A 214 0.42 10.73 -20.56
C ASP A 214 -1.03 10.88 -20.09
N GLU A 215 -1.99 10.86 -21.01
CA GLU A 215 -3.41 10.90 -20.72
C GLU A 215 -3.85 9.64 -19.96
N ASP A 216 -3.42 8.46 -20.39
CA ASP A 216 -3.68 7.21 -19.66
C ASP A 216 -3.07 7.26 -18.26
N ALA A 217 -1.81 7.70 -18.15
CA ALA A 217 -1.13 7.82 -16.87
C ALA A 217 -1.83 8.82 -15.92
N ALA A 218 -2.27 9.96 -16.46
CA ALA A 218 -3.01 10.97 -15.71
C ALA A 218 -4.38 10.44 -15.25
N LEU A 219 -5.07 9.67 -16.11
CA LEU A 219 -6.33 9.03 -15.74
C LEU A 219 -6.14 8.04 -14.59
N TRP A 220 -5.17 7.14 -14.69
CA TRP A 220 -4.91 6.16 -13.64
C TRP A 220 -4.42 6.80 -12.34
N LEU A 221 -3.60 7.86 -12.44
CA LEU A 221 -3.17 8.63 -11.27
C LEU A 221 -4.39 9.27 -10.58
N ARG A 222 -5.32 9.86 -11.32
CA ARG A 222 -6.59 10.38 -10.82
C ARG A 222 -7.43 9.26 -10.20
N ALA A 223 -7.63 8.14 -10.89
CA ALA A 223 -8.38 6.98 -10.41
C ALA A 223 -7.84 6.41 -9.08
N ALA A 224 -6.55 6.55 -8.84
CA ALA A 224 -5.89 6.22 -7.56
C ALA A 224 -5.86 7.40 -6.56
N GLY A 225 -6.50 8.54 -6.87
CA GLY A 225 -6.50 9.72 -6.00
C GLY A 225 -5.13 10.36 -5.81
N GLY A 226 -4.25 10.30 -6.83
CA GLY A 226 -2.91 10.89 -6.82
C GLY A 226 -1.82 9.99 -6.23
N ARG A 227 -2.07 8.69 -6.05
CA ARG A 227 -1.13 7.71 -5.47
C ARG A 227 -0.51 6.85 -6.58
N PRO A 228 0.79 7.03 -6.91
CA PRO A 228 1.37 6.43 -8.11
C PRO A 228 1.44 4.90 -8.09
N SER A 229 1.82 4.28 -6.95
CA SER A 229 1.89 2.81 -6.89
C SER A 229 0.50 2.18 -6.94
N ASP A 230 -0.52 2.81 -6.32
CA ASP A 230 -1.92 2.38 -6.45
C ASP A 230 -2.44 2.54 -7.89
N ALA A 231 -2.01 3.60 -8.59
CA ALA A 231 -2.34 3.80 -10.01
C ALA A 231 -1.77 2.69 -10.90
N LEU A 232 -0.51 2.31 -10.64
CA LEU A 232 0.13 1.20 -11.34
C LEU A 232 -0.57 -0.14 -11.06
N ALA A 233 -0.95 -0.38 -9.80
CA ALA A 233 -1.70 -1.57 -9.41
C ALA A 233 -3.08 -1.64 -10.07
N LEU A 234 -3.83 -0.51 -10.14
CA LEU A 234 -5.11 -0.45 -10.87
C LEU A 234 -4.94 -0.73 -12.36
N ALA A 235 -3.93 -0.12 -12.99
CA ALA A 235 -3.64 -0.33 -14.40
C ALA A 235 -3.26 -1.80 -14.70
N SER A 236 -2.63 -2.49 -13.74
CA SER A 236 -2.24 -3.90 -13.85
C SER A 236 -3.44 -4.85 -13.86
N LEU A 237 -4.65 -4.41 -13.46
CA LEU A 237 -5.88 -5.19 -13.58
C LEU A 237 -6.33 -5.38 -15.05
N GLY A 238 -5.64 -4.77 -16.00
CA GLY A 238 -5.89 -4.94 -17.43
C GLY A 238 -7.08 -4.14 -17.98
N LEU A 239 -7.73 -3.30 -17.16
CA LEU A 239 -8.80 -2.43 -17.60
C LEU A 239 -8.23 -1.27 -18.44
N ARG A 240 -8.84 -1.00 -19.61
CA ARG A 240 -8.47 0.17 -20.40
C ARG A 240 -9.05 1.46 -19.79
N ALA A 241 -8.34 2.57 -19.95
CA ALA A 241 -8.69 3.87 -19.41
C ALA A 241 -10.14 4.31 -19.76
N GLU A 242 -10.57 4.09 -20.98
CA GLU A 242 -11.92 4.46 -21.46
C GLU A 242 -13.03 3.67 -20.74
N LEU A 243 -12.74 2.46 -20.27
CA LEU A 243 -13.71 1.66 -19.52
C LEU A 243 -13.83 2.14 -18.08
N TRP A 244 -12.74 2.65 -17.48
CA TRP A 244 -12.80 3.31 -16.18
C TRP A 244 -13.77 4.49 -16.19
N ASP A 245 -13.68 5.36 -17.20
CA ASP A 245 -14.56 6.52 -17.33
C ASP A 245 -16.04 6.15 -17.55
N LYS A 246 -16.35 4.95 -18.04
CA LYS A 246 -17.72 4.45 -18.20
C LYS A 246 -18.30 3.83 -16.93
N LEU A 247 -17.46 3.37 -16.00
CA LEU A 247 -17.91 2.65 -14.80
C LEU A 247 -19.01 3.37 -14.01
N PRO A 248 -18.97 4.69 -13.76
CA PRO A 248 -20.04 5.38 -13.04
C PRO A 248 -21.42 5.20 -13.68
N ALA A 249 -21.50 5.29 -15.00
CA ALA A 249 -22.75 5.13 -15.74
C ALA A 249 -23.20 3.66 -15.80
N ASP A 250 -22.26 2.72 -15.95
CA ASP A 250 -22.54 1.29 -16.01
C ASP A 250 -23.08 0.80 -14.66
N ILE A 251 -22.40 1.16 -13.55
CA ILE A 251 -22.83 0.84 -12.19
C ILE A 251 -24.24 1.44 -11.90
N ALA A 252 -24.51 2.64 -12.33
CA ALA A 252 -25.82 3.28 -12.15
C ALA A 252 -26.94 2.52 -12.91
N ARG A 253 -26.62 1.88 -14.04
CA ARG A 253 -27.56 1.03 -14.80
C ARG A 253 -27.64 -0.41 -14.28
N GLY A 254 -26.76 -0.77 -13.33
CA GLY A 254 -26.65 -2.14 -12.82
C GLY A 254 -25.81 -3.05 -13.71
N ASP A 255 -25.05 -2.51 -14.64
CA ASP A 255 -24.08 -3.24 -15.44
C ASP A 255 -22.74 -3.31 -14.70
N TRP A 256 -22.33 -4.50 -14.31
CA TRP A 256 -21.12 -4.80 -13.55
C TRP A 256 -20.12 -5.63 -14.34
N ALA A 257 -20.38 -5.89 -15.62
CA ALA A 257 -19.56 -6.77 -16.44
C ALA A 257 -18.07 -6.39 -16.42
N THR A 258 -17.77 -5.09 -16.46
CA THR A 258 -16.40 -4.56 -16.50
C THR A 258 -15.57 -4.89 -15.25
N ILE A 259 -16.21 -5.04 -14.08
CA ILE A 259 -15.53 -5.30 -12.80
C ILE A 259 -15.96 -6.63 -12.17
N ALA A 260 -16.64 -7.48 -12.93
CA ALA A 260 -17.21 -8.74 -12.42
C ALA A 260 -16.12 -9.69 -11.87
N ASP A 261 -14.96 -9.74 -12.54
CA ASP A 261 -13.84 -10.61 -12.18
C ASP A 261 -12.92 -10.00 -11.10
N TRP A 262 -13.19 -8.78 -10.68
CA TRP A 262 -12.39 -8.13 -9.62
C TRP A 262 -12.71 -8.73 -8.26
N THR A 263 -11.72 -8.71 -7.38
CA THR A 263 -11.92 -9.14 -5.99
C THR A 263 -12.97 -8.26 -5.30
N PRO A 264 -13.68 -8.78 -4.29
CA PRO A 264 -14.64 -7.98 -3.52
C PRO A 264 -14.04 -6.69 -2.95
N ALA A 265 -12.76 -6.71 -2.53
CA ALA A 265 -12.06 -5.53 -2.03
C ALA A 265 -11.89 -4.45 -3.12
N GLN A 266 -11.50 -4.85 -4.35
CA GLN A 266 -11.35 -3.93 -5.48
C GLN A 266 -12.69 -3.34 -5.93
N GLN A 267 -13.73 -4.16 -5.99
CA GLN A 267 -15.08 -3.69 -6.30
C GLN A 267 -15.57 -2.68 -5.25
N LEU A 268 -15.37 -2.98 -3.96
CA LEU A 268 -15.77 -2.10 -2.87
C LEU A 268 -15.02 -0.77 -2.90
N ASP A 269 -13.70 -0.78 -3.12
CA ASP A 269 -12.89 0.43 -3.29
C ASP A 269 -13.42 1.32 -4.41
N THR A 270 -13.77 0.72 -5.56
CA THR A 270 -14.35 1.45 -6.69
C THR A 270 -15.69 2.09 -6.35
N LEU A 271 -16.57 1.38 -5.62
CA LEU A 271 -17.84 1.93 -5.16
C LEU A 271 -17.65 3.07 -4.15
N GLN A 272 -16.67 2.95 -3.25
CA GLN A 272 -16.33 3.98 -2.29
C GLN A 272 -15.83 5.24 -3.00
N LYS A 273 -14.97 5.11 -4.02
CA LYS A 273 -14.51 6.20 -4.87
C LYS A 273 -15.66 6.90 -5.59
N LEU A 274 -16.58 6.11 -6.18
CA LEU A 274 -17.76 6.66 -6.86
C LEU A 274 -18.68 7.41 -5.88
N CYS A 275 -18.95 6.81 -4.72
CA CYS A 275 -19.77 7.43 -3.69
C CYS A 275 -19.16 8.74 -3.17
N HIS A 276 -17.84 8.75 -2.94
CA HIS A 276 -17.08 9.93 -2.54
C HIS A 276 -17.23 11.07 -3.56
N ASP A 277 -17.02 10.79 -4.84
CA ASP A 277 -17.07 11.82 -5.87
C ASP A 277 -18.48 12.38 -6.04
N LEU A 278 -19.50 11.53 -5.98
CA LEU A 278 -20.89 11.96 -6.01
C LEU A 278 -21.25 12.84 -4.80
N GLN A 279 -20.80 12.48 -3.59
CA GLN A 279 -20.99 13.30 -2.40
C GLN A 279 -20.28 14.66 -2.54
N SER A 280 -19.03 14.65 -3.00
CA SER A 280 -18.24 15.87 -3.20
C SER A 280 -18.93 16.81 -4.18
N VAL A 281 -19.28 16.33 -5.39
CA VAL A 281 -19.93 17.14 -6.43
C VAL A 281 -21.31 17.61 -5.99
N THR A 282 -22.10 16.78 -5.33
CA THR A 282 -23.44 17.17 -4.82
C THR A 282 -23.36 18.25 -3.74
N SER A 283 -22.24 18.32 -3.01
CA SER A 283 -21.97 19.34 -1.99
C SER A 283 -21.24 20.57 -2.53
N GLY A 284 -21.06 20.70 -3.85
CA GLY A 284 -20.39 21.83 -4.50
C GLY A 284 -18.87 21.72 -4.56
N GLY A 285 -18.30 20.56 -4.23
CA GLY A 285 -16.88 20.26 -4.38
C GLY A 285 -16.53 19.66 -5.75
N HIS A 286 -15.32 19.10 -5.86
CA HIS A 286 -14.80 18.52 -7.10
C HIS A 286 -14.68 16.99 -6.99
N ALA A 287 -14.89 16.31 -8.12
CA ALA A 287 -14.61 14.88 -8.23
C ALA A 287 -13.09 14.65 -8.14
N ARG A 288 -12.71 13.57 -7.48
CA ARG A 288 -11.31 13.20 -7.23
C ARG A 288 -10.84 12.03 -8.08
N TYR A 289 -11.71 11.03 -8.26
CA TYR A 289 -11.34 9.72 -8.85
C TYR A 289 -11.86 9.53 -10.27
N PHE A 290 -13.02 10.13 -10.58
CA PHE A 290 -13.67 10.05 -11.88
C PHE A 290 -13.73 11.42 -12.55
N ASP A 291 -13.98 11.42 -13.85
CA ASP A 291 -14.33 12.66 -14.55
C ASP A 291 -15.75 13.10 -14.11
N ALA A 292 -15.86 14.33 -13.62
CA ALA A 292 -17.13 14.88 -13.15
C ALA A 292 -18.24 14.83 -14.24
N ALA A 293 -17.88 14.98 -15.52
CA ALA A 293 -18.80 14.89 -16.63
C ALA A 293 -19.34 13.47 -16.87
N ARG A 294 -18.70 12.45 -16.32
CA ARG A 294 -19.07 11.03 -16.43
C ARG A 294 -19.88 10.51 -15.26
N LEU A 295 -19.99 11.31 -14.19
CA LEU A 295 -20.76 10.92 -13.02
C LEU A 295 -22.27 10.90 -13.34
N PRO A 296 -23.05 9.93 -12.80
CA PRO A 296 -24.49 9.94 -12.93
C PRO A 296 -25.09 11.17 -12.23
N GLY A 297 -25.92 11.90 -12.95
CA GLY A 297 -26.53 13.11 -12.39
C GLY A 297 -27.96 12.89 -11.91
N PRO A 298 -28.62 13.94 -11.39
CA PRO A 298 -28.44 14.35 -10.01
C PRO A 298 -28.92 13.26 -9.03
N VAL A 299 -28.21 13.07 -7.93
CA VAL A 299 -28.50 12.05 -6.91
C VAL A 299 -28.88 12.73 -5.59
N HIS A 300 -29.80 12.14 -4.83
CA HIS A 300 -30.27 12.71 -3.56
C HIS A 300 -29.17 12.59 -2.48
N PRO A 301 -28.73 13.68 -1.81
CA PRO A 301 -27.64 13.67 -0.82
C PRO A 301 -27.84 12.65 0.31
N TRP A 302 -29.06 12.53 0.82
CA TRP A 302 -29.39 11.56 1.86
C TRP A 302 -29.12 10.10 1.43
N ARG A 303 -29.47 9.74 0.20
CA ARG A 303 -29.20 8.38 -0.32
C ARG A 303 -27.71 8.11 -0.41
N LEU A 304 -26.93 9.10 -0.82
CA LEU A 304 -25.47 8.99 -0.84
C LEU A 304 -24.89 8.81 0.57
N SER A 305 -25.40 9.52 1.57
CA SER A 305 -24.94 9.36 2.95
C SER A 305 -25.26 7.97 3.52
N VAL A 306 -26.46 7.43 3.24
CA VAL A 306 -26.81 6.05 3.63
C VAL A 306 -25.91 5.06 2.93
N TRP A 307 -25.69 5.22 1.62
CA TRP A 307 -24.83 4.32 0.85
C TRP A 307 -23.37 4.37 1.31
N ALA A 308 -22.83 5.56 1.61
CA ALA A 308 -21.49 5.70 2.17
C ALA A 308 -21.33 4.89 3.48
N LYS A 309 -22.33 4.96 4.38
CA LYS A 309 -22.32 4.16 5.60
C LYS A 309 -22.34 2.66 5.31
N GLU A 310 -23.19 2.22 4.41
CA GLU A 310 -23.25 0.81 4.00
C GLU A 310 -21.92 0.31 3.41
N LEU A 311 -21.23 1.14 2.61
CA LEU A 311 -19.92 0.82 2.05
C LEU A 311 -18.82 0.80 3.14
N MET A 312 -18.86 1.69 4.12
CA MET A 312 -17.94 1.65 5.27
C MET A 312 -18.15 0.40 6.13
N ASP A 313 -19.39 0.00 6.37
CA ASP A 313 -19.69 -1.21 7.13
C ASP A 313 -19.25 -2.46 6.35
N ALA A 314 -19.44 -2.49 5.02
CA ALA A 314 -18.96 -3.56 4.15
C ALA A 314 -17.42 -3.69 4.19
N ALA A 315 -16.68 -2.58 4.28
CA ALA A 315 -15.21 -2.59 4.34
C ALA A 315 -14.66 -3.37 5.54
N ARG A 316 -15.40 -3.39 6.66
CA ARG A 316 -14.99 -4.13 7.87
C ARG A 316 -15.02 -5.64 7.69
N THR A 317 -15.82 -6.13 6.75
CA THR A 317 -16.11 -7.56 6.56
C THR A 317 -15.75 -8.08 5.17
N VAL A 318 -15.24 -7.23 4.27
CA VAL A 318 -14.96 -7.58 2.86
C VAL A 318 -13.96 -8.73 2.72
N GLU A 319 -13.07 -8.91 3.71
CA GLU A 319 -12.08 -9.99 3.73
C GLU A 319 -12.61 -11.32 4.31
N HIS A 320 -13.86 -11.35 4.82
CA HIS A 320 -14.46 -12.60 5.26
C HIS A 320 -14.82 -13.48 4.06
N PRO A 321 -14.80 -14.82 4.22
CA PRO A 321 -15.05 -15.77 3.13
C PRO A 321 -16.55 -15.84 2.78
N PHE A 322 -17.13 -14.73 2.34
CA PHE A 322 -18.47 -14.70 1.78
C PHE A 322 -18.48 -15.20 0.33
N GLN A 323 -19.65 -15.61 -0.15
CA GLN A 323 -19.82 -15.90 -1.57
C GLN A 323 -19.76 -14.59 -2.37
N ALA A 324 -18.71 -14.43 -3.18
CA ALA A 324 -18.44 -13.20 -3.94
C ALA A 324 -19.63 -12.78 -4.81
N ALA A 325 -20.31 -13.72 -5.46
CA ALA A 325 -21.46 -13.44 -6.29
C ALA A 325 -22.65 -12.83 -5.51
N LEU A 326 -22.92 -13.30 -4.30
CA LEU A 326 -23.99 -12.73 -3.46
C LEU A 326 -23.64 -11.34 -2.96
N LEU A 327 -22.36 -11.09 -2.61
CA LEU A 327 -21.89 -9.76 -2.26
C LEU A 327 -22.04 -8.77 -3.42
N GLN A 328 -21.63 -9.18 -4.61
CA GLN A 328 -21.76 -8.37 -5.82
C GLN A 328 -23.22 -8.00 -6.11
N GLN A 329 -24.15 -8.97 -6.05
CA GLN A 329 -25.57 -8.72 -6.23
C GLN A 329 -26.14 -7.74 -5.17
N ALA A 330 -25.74 -7.91 -3.90
CA ALA A 330 -26.16 -7.01 -2.82
C ALA A 330 -25.65 -5.59 -3.04
N TRP A 331 -24.38 -5.43 -3.46
CA TRP A 331 -23.81 -4.12 -3.75
C TRP A 331 -24.44 -3.49 -5.00
N ALA A 332 -24.73 -4.26 -6.04
CA ALA A 332 -25.43 -3.79 -7.23
C ALA A 332 -26.81 -3.22 -6.88
N ALA A 333 -27.60 -3.94 -6.10
CA ALA A 333 -28.92 -3.47 -5.68
C ALA A 333 -28.84 -2.21 -4.81
N ARG A 334 -27.82 -2.09 -3.93
CA ARG A 334 -27.60 -0.91 -3.10
C ARG A 334 -27.16 0.29 -3.93
N ALA A 335 -26.20 0.11 -4.85
CA ALA A 335 -25.75 1.14 -5.76
C ALA A 335 -26.90 1.67 -6.63
N GLN A 336 -27.70 0.80 -7.25
CA GLN A 336 -28.87 1.23 -8.03
C GLN A 336 -29.87 2.05 -7.22
N ARG A 337 -30.18 1.66 -5.99
CA ARG A 337 -31.06 2.43 -5.10
C ARG A 337 -30.47 3.79 -4.77
N ALA A 338 -29.18 3.86 -4.48
CA ALA A 338 -28.48 5.10 -4.16
C ALA A 338 -28.43 6.04 -5.36
N LEU A 339 -28.18 5.50 -6.57
CA LEU A 339 -27.93 6.24 -7.80
C LEU A 339 -29.21 6.55 -8.61
N THR A 340 -30.38 6.14 -8.13
CA THR A 340 -31.66 6.49 -8.78
C THR A 340 -31.79 8.00 -8.89
N ARG A 341 -32.03 8.51 -10.11
CA ARG A 341 -32.16 9.94 -10.41
C ARG A 341 -33.16 10.62 -9.47
N TYR A 342 -32.75 11.75 -8.92
CA TYR A 342 -33.59 12.61 -8.14
C TYR A 342 -34.17 13.71 -9.05
N THR A 343 -35.49 13.66 -9.26
CA THR A 343 -36.21 14.76 -9.87
C THR A 343 -36.71 15.67 -8.73
N GLN A 344 -36.13 16.84 -8.60
CA GLN A 344 -36.73 17.87 -7.77
C GLN A 344 -38.16 18.15 -8.34
N ARG A 345 -39.18 17.76 -7.58
CA ARG A 345 -40.53 18.31 -7.87
C ARG A 345 -40.45 19.78 -7.53
N SER A 346 -40.54 20.61 -8.58
CA SER A 346 -40.73 22.05 -8.50
C SER A 346 -41.96 22.42 -7.68
#